data_05ba937924932a2256ae5845be5441c1
#
_entry.id   05ba937924932a2256ae5845be5441c1
#
_cell.length_a   1.000
_cell.length_b   1.000
_cell.length_c   1.000
_cell.angle_alpha   90.00
_cell.angle_beta   90.00
_cell.angle_gamma   90.00
#
_symmetry.space_group_name_H-M   'P 1'
#
loop_
_entity.id
_entity.type
_entity.pdbx_description
1 polymer ?
#
loop_
_entity_poly.entity_id
_entity_poly.type
_entity_poly.pdbx_seq_one_letter_code
_entity_poly.pdbx_strand_id
1 'polypeptide(L)'
;MRLAILSDIHGNPIALDAVLADIQSQGAVDAYWVLGDFAALGYDPVTPLEKVTALSHARFTRGNTDRYMVTGDLPVQPEKAREDPALLLQVIEAARSFSWTKGYLSAAGWLDWLANLPLEVRLTLPDGTRLLGVHASPGRDDGPGIQYQHSDGKLEKRLAGCEADLVIVGHTHVPLDRQIGRIRAINLGSISNPVTSGLQATYVLLDADEHGYNIQLRRVDYDREAVIKAIEQSHHPTPSFLIGFMRGERVLSSDPGFFQAGRRAQNQKEK
;
A
#
# COMPACT_ATOMS: atom_id res chain seq x y z
N MET A 1 13.32 -15.32 11.14
CA MET A 1 13.34 -14.08 10.34
C MET A 1 12.03 -13.36 10.54
N ARG A 2 12.06 -12.03 10.73
CA ARG A 2 10.88 -11.19 10.86
C ARG A 2 10.92 -10.02 9.88
N LEU A 3 9.88 -9.85 9.07
CA LEU A 3 9.72 -8.73 8.13
C LEU A 3 8.53 -7.86 8.52
N ALA A 4 8.71 -6.53 8.47
CA ALA A 4 7.60 -5.58 8.47
C ALA A 4 7.32 -5.15 7.02
N ILE A 5 6.08 -5.30 6.56
CA ILE A 5 5.69 -5.01 5.18
C ILE A 5 4.60 -3.94 5.19
N LEU A 6 4.89 -2.82 4.54
CA LEU A 6 4.11 -1.58 4.52
C LEU A 6 3.74 -1.23 3.08
N SER A 7 2.67 -0.46 2.89
CA SER A 7 2.28 0.11 1.59
C SER A 7 1.35 1.30 1.78
N ASP A 8 1.19 2.10 0.72
CA ASP A 8 0.15 3.13 0.62
C ASP A 8 0.24 4.16 1.77
N ILE A 9 1.43 4.75 1.91
CA ILE A 9 1.73 5.74 2.96
C ILE A 9 1.08 7.09 2.63
N HIS A 10 1.02 7.42 1.34
CA HIS A 10 0.32 8.59 0.82
C HIS A 10 0.62 9.89 1.59
N GLY A 11 1.90 10.22 1.75
CA GLY A 11 2.30 11.51 2.32
C GLY A 11 1.71 11.79 3.71
N ASN A 12 1.55 10.77 4.56
CA ASN A 12 1.00 10.88 5.91
C ASN A 12 2.03 10.42 6.97
N PRO A 13 2.92 11.31 7.41
CA PRO A 13 3.92 10.98 8.41
C PRO A 13 3.32 10.62 9.77
N ILE A 14 2.15 11.15 10.16
CA ILE A 14 1.51 10.85 11.44
C ILE A 14 1.08 9.38 11.49
N ALA A 15 0.42 8.90 10.44
CA ALA A 15 0.04 7.48 10.35
C ALA A 15 1.27 6.56 10.27
N LEU A 16 2.29 6.95 9.49
CA LEU A 16 3.54 6.22 9.39
C LEU A 16 4.25 6.12 10.75
N ASP A 17 4.32 7.21 11.52
CA ASP A 17 4.94 7.21 12.85
C ASP A 17 4.23 6.26 13.81
N ALA A 18 2.89 6.24 13.79
CA ALA A 18 2.12 5.31 14.60
C ALA A 18 2.42 3.85 14.23
N VAL A 19 2.53 3.54 12.93
CA VAL A 19 2.88 2.21 12.45
C VAL A 19 4.31 1.83 12.84
N LEU A 20 5.28 2.73 12.68
CA LEU A 20 6.68 2.47 13.07
C LEU A 20 6.81 2.26 14.58
N ALA A 21 6.06 3.01 15.39
CA ALA A 21 6.02 2.81 16.84
C ALA A 21 5.40 1.44 17.22
N ASP A 22 4.31 1.04 16.53
CA ASP A 22 3.73 -0.29 16.76
C ASP A 22 4.72 -1.40 16.36
N ILE A 23 5.41 -1.30 15.22
CA ILE A 23 6.44 -2.26 14.81
C ILE A 23 7.53 -2.38 15.89
N GLN A 24 8.01 -1.24 16.39
CA GLN A 24 9.03 -1.23 17.45
C GLN A 24 8.53 -1.92 18.73
N SER A 25 7.26 -1.75 19.10
CA SER A 25 6.64 -2.39 20.24
C SER A 25 6.50 -3.91 20.12
N GLN A 26 6.40 -4.42 18.86
CA GLN A 26 6.33 -5.87 18.57
C GLN A 26 7.70 -6.56 18.63
N GLY A 27 8.78 -5.81 18.81
CA GLY A 27 10.16 -6.30 18.85
C GLY A 27 10.93 -6.03 17.57
N ALA A 28 12.19 -6.48 17.53
CA ALA A 28 13.07 -6.24 16.41
C ALA A 28 12.56 -6.90 15.12
N VAL A 29 12.73 -6.22 13.99
CA VAL A 29 12.53 -6.77 12.65
C VAL A 29 13.87 -6.83 11.90
N ASP A 30 14.04 -7.85 11.06
CA ASP A 30 15.28 -8.06 10.30
C ASP A 30 15.32 -7.16 9.06
N ALA A 31 14.14 -6.82 8.48
CA ALA A 31 14.04 -5.95 7.33
C ALA A 31 12.64 -5.34 7.19
N TYR A 32 12.58 -4.28 6.36
CA TYR A 32 11.34 -3.61 5.97
C TYR A 32 11.11 -3.76 4.46
N TRP A 33 9.88 -4.02 4.05
CA TRP A 33 9.44 -3.89 2.67
C TRP A 33 8.38 -2.80 2.58
N VAL A 34 8.54 -1.87 1.65
CA VAL A 34 7.55 -0.80 1.41
C VAL A 34 7.07 -0.89 -0.02
N LEU A 35 5.82 -1.27 -0.20
CA LEU A 35 5.26 -1.69 -1.47
C LEU A 35 4.58 -0.55 -2.26
N GLY A 36 5.25 0.62 -2.34
CA GLY A 36 4.83 1.74 -3.17
C GLY A 36 3.80 2.68 -2.55
N ASP A 37 3.44 3.70 -3.33
CA ASP A 37 2.52 4.78 -3.01
C ASP A 37 2.95 5.59 -1.78
N PHE A 38 4.14 6.23 -1.92
CA PHE A 38 4.81 6.93 -0.80
C PHE A 38 4.23 8.30 -0.51
N ALA A 39 3.99 9.14 -1.52
CA ALA A 39 3.90 10.59 -1.37
C ALA A 39 2.57 11.20 -1.81
N ALA A 40 2.04 10.81 -2.96
CA ALA A 40 0.83 11.41 -3.54
C ALA A 40 -0.43 11.11 -2.72
N LEU A 41 -1.43 11.99 -2.81
CA LEU A 41 -2.68 11.90 -2.06
C LEU A 41 -2.51 12.05 -0.55
N GLY A 42 -1.52 12.84 -0.13
CA GLY A 42 -1.24 13.20 1.25
C GLY A 42 -0.81 14.64 1.41
N TYR A 43 -0.61 15.07 2.64
CA TYR A 43 -0.32 16.47 2.98
C TYR A 43 1.18 16.79 3.14
N ASP A 44 2.02 15.78 3.25
CA ASP A 44 3.47 15.90 3.37
C ASP A 44 4.17 14.89 2.46
N PRO A 45 4.49 15.28 1.22
CA PRO A 45 5.08 14.36 0.24
C PRO A 45 6.50 13.90 0.56
N VAL A 46 7.24 14.61 1.40
CA VAL A 46 8.69 14.43 1.58
C VAL A 46 9.03 13.65 2.84
N THR A 47 8.48 14.02 3.98
CA THR A 47 8.82 13.42 5.28
C THR A 47 8.68 11.89 5.31
N PRO A 48 7.63 11.27 4.74
CA PRO A 48 7.55 9.81 4.71
C PRO A 48 8.67 9.15 3.91
N LEU A 49 9.10 9.75 2.80
CA LEU A 49 10.23 9.24 2.00
C LEU A 49 11.53 9.24 2.80
N GLU A 50 11.82 10.36 3.49
CA GLU A 50 12.99 10.48 4.36
C GLU A 50 12.97 9.41 5.47
N LYS A 51 11.80 9.21 6.10
CA LYS A 51 11.64 8.22 7.16
C LYS A 51 11.85 6.78 6.67
N VAL A 52 11.20 6.37 5.57
CA VAL A 52 11.30 4.97 5.12
C VAL A 52 12.66 4.66 4.53
N THR A 53 13.32 5.62 3.88
CA THR A 53 14.68 5.43 3.33
C THR A 53 15.74 5.36 4.42
N ALA A 54 15.47 5.89 5.61
CA ALA A 54 16.33 5.74 6.79
C ALA A 54 16.18 4.40 7.53
N LEU A 55 15.18 3.56 7.18
CA LEU A 55 14.99 2.26 7.81
C LEU A 55 16.09 1.28 7.40
N SER A 56 16.61 0.53 8.36
CA SER A 56 17.65 -0.47 8.11
C SER A 56 17.11 -1.62 7.26
N HIS A 57 17.91 -2.06 6.28
CA HIS A 57 17.56 -3.19 5.39
C HIS A 57 16.22 -3.04 4.67
N ALA A 58 15.81 -1.80 4.37
CA ALA A 58 14.57 -1.55 3.65
C ALA A 58 14.68 -1.91 2.17
N ARG A 59 13.60 -2.49 1.63
CA ARG A 59 13.40 -2.72 0.19
C ARG A 59 12.10 -2.06 -0.25
N PHE A 60 12.11 -1.56 -1.47
CA PHE A 60 11.03 -0.73 -1.99
C PHE A 60 10.52 -1.29 -3.31
N THR A 61 9.22 -1.12 -3.58
CA THR A 61 8.66 -1.26 -4.92
C THR A 61 7.99 0.03 -5.34
N ARG A 62 7.75 0.19 -6.63
CA ARG A 62 7.03 1.32 -7.18
C ARG A 62 5.53 1.10 -7.09
N GLY A 63 4.78 2.08 -6.59
CA GLY A 63 3.33 2.17 -6.72
C GLY A 63 2.91 2.92 -7.98
N ASN A 64 1.61 2.90 -8.28
CA ASN A 64 1.10 3.63 -9.44
C ASN A 64 1.21 5.14 -9.27
N THR A 65 0.97 5.66 -8.06
CA THR A 65 1.08 7.09 -7.83
C THR A 65 2.53 7.57 -7.88
N ASP A 66 3.50 6.74 -7.49
CA ASP A 66 4.93 7.03 -7.64
C ASP A 66 5.30 7.17 -9.13
N ARG A 67 4.83 6.24 -9.97
CA ARG A 67 5.00 6.33 -11.43
C ARG A 67 4.36 7.59 -11.99
N TYR A 68 3.15 7.94 -11.55
CA TYR A 68 2.45 9.15 -12.01
C TYR A 68 3.24 10.42 -11.68
N MET A 69 3.94 10.47 -10.54
CA MET A 69 4.82 11.60 -10.22
C MET A 69 5.94 11.78 -11.26
N VAL A 70 6.48 10.67 -11.76
CA VAL A 70 7.56 10.69 -12.78
C VAL A 70 7.00 11.00 -14.17
N THR A 71 6.01 10.22 -14.63
CA THR A 71 5.48 10.27 -16.00
C THR A 71 4.54 11.44 -16.25
N GLY A 72 3.86 11.92 -15.21
CA GLY A 72 2.78 12.90 -15.35
C GLY A 72 1.42 12.28 -15.68
N ASP A 73 1.30 10.95 -15.62
CA ASP A 73 0.01 10.26 -15.75
C ASP A 73 -0.93 10.66 -14.60
N LEU A 74 -2.23 10.46 -14.82
CA LEU A 74 -3.29 10.71 -13.83
C LEU A 74 -4.14 9.45 -13.63
N PRO A 75 -4.75 9.26 -12.46
CA PRO A 75 -5.64 8.12 -12.20
C PRO A 75 -6.87 8.11 -13.10
N VAL A 76 -7.32 9.30 -13.53
CA VAL A 76 -8.37 9.47 -14.54
C VAL A 76 -7.79 10.28 -15.69
N GLN A 77 -7.74 9.65 -16.86
CA GLN A 77 -7.15 10.28 -18.03
C GLN A 77 -8.05 11.42 -18.55
N PRO A 78 -7.48 12.59 -18.93
CA PRO A 78 -8.25 13.74 -19.43
C PRO A 78 -9.15 13.43 -20.63
N GLU A 79 -8.75 12.45 -21.45
CA GLU A 79 -9.52 12.00 -22.61
C GLU A 79 -10.88 11.45 -22.22
N LYS A 80 -10.99 10.76 -21.06
CA LYS A 80 -12.27 10.26 -20.54
C LYS A 80 -13.25 11.37 -20.20
N ALA A 81 -12.76 12.55 -19.77
CA ALA A 81 -13.63 13.70 -19.51
C ALA A 81 -14.20 14.33 -20.79
N ARG A 82 -13.63 14.04 -21.96
CA ARG A 82 -14.24 14.42 -23.26
C ARG A 82 -15.41 13.52 -23.61
N GLU A 83 -15.34 12.25 -23.22
CA GLU A 83 -16.41 11.26 -23.46
C GLU A 83 -17.49 11.37 -22.39
N ASP A 84 -17.12 11.65 -21.14
CA ASP A 84 -18.01 11.85 -20.00
C ASP A 84 -17.65 13.14 -19.24
N PRO A 85 -18.32 14.26 -19.55
CA PRO A 85 -18.09 15.55 -18.89
C PRO A 85 -18.28 15.55 -17.37
N ALA A 86 -19.00 14.57 -16.79
CA ALA A 86 -19.16 14.43 -15.35
C ALA A 86 -17.82 14.11 -14.65
N LEU A 87 -16.83 13.58 -15.37
CA LEU A 87 -15.49 13.30 -14.86
C LEU A 87 -14.57 14.54 -14.83
N LEU A 88 -14.96 15.66 -15.44
CA LEU A 88 -14.10 16.84 -15.61
C LEU A 88 -13.58 17.37 -14.27
N LEU A 89 -14.46 17.51 -13.28
CA LEU A 89 -14.07 18.00 -11.96
C LEU A 89 -13.07 17.05 -11.30
N GLN A 90 -13.28 15.75 -11.40
CA GLN A 90 -12.39 14.74 -10.84
C GLN A 90 -11.00 14.79 -11.51
N VAL A 91 -10.94 14.96 -12.83
CA VAL A 91 -9.67 15.13 -13.56
C VAL A 91 -8.93 16.39 -13.09
N ILE A 92 -9.65 17.52 -12.95
CA ILE A 92 -9.05 18.77 -12.48
C ILE A 92 -8.51 18.63 -11.05
N GLU A 93 -9.27 18.05 -10.13
CA GLU A 93 -8.85 17.84 -8.76
C GLU A 93 -7.63 16.91 -8.67
N ALA A 94 -7.64 15.81 -9.42
CA ALA A 94 -6.49 14.91 -9.52
C ALA A 94 -5.26 15.66 -10.06
N ALA A 95 -5.39 16.36 -11.17
CA ALA A 95 -4.27 17.11 -11.77
C ALA A 95 -3.68 18.15 -10.80
N ARG A 96 -4.52 18.88 -10.06
CA ARG A 96 -4.07 19.85 -9.05
C ARG A 96 -3.30 19.17 -7.91
N SER A 97 -3.86 18.08 -7.34
CA SER A 97 -3.24 17.32 -6.26
C SER A 97 -1.89 16.74 -6.67
N PHE A 98 -1.86 16.09 -7.84
CA PHE A 98 -0.64 15.45 -8.35
C PHE A 98 0.43 16.47 -8.74
N SER A 99 0.05 17.59 -9.35
CA SER A 99 1.00 18.66 -9.68
C SER A 99 1.62 19.29 -8.44
N TRP A 100 0.83 19.48 -7.38
CA TRP A 100 1.31 19.98 -6.09
C TRP A 100 2.32 19.02 -5.47
N THR A 101 1.99 17.74 -5.38
CA THR A 101 2.89 16.70 -4.87
C THR A 101 4.19 16.63 -5.70
N LYS A 102 4.08 16.64 -7.04
CA LYS A 102 5.24 16.61 -7.94
C LYS A 102 6.16 17.81 -7.74
N GLY A 103 5.59 19.00 -7.49
CA GLY A 103 6.36 20.20 -7.17
C GLY A 103 7.23 20.03 -5.94
N TYR A 104 6.69 19.50 -4.85
CA TYR A 104 7.44 19.19 -3.63
C TYR A 104 8.54 18.15 -3.87
N LEU A 105 8.20 17.05 -4.53
CA LEU A 105 9.14 15.97 -4.82
C LEU A 105 10.28 16.43 -5.73
N SER A 106 9.98 17.28 -6.72
CA SER A 106 10.98 17.86 -7.59
C SER A 106 11.93 18.78 -6.83
N ALA A 107 11.38 19.67 -6.01
CA ALA A 107 12.18 20.61 -5.21
C ALA A 107 13.08 19.89 -4.18
N ALA A 108 12.63 18.78 -3.64
CA ALA A 108 13.36 17.96 -2.67
C ALA A 108 14.28 16.90 -3.32
N GLY A 109 14.30 16.77 -4.66
CA GLY A 109 15.18 15.85 -5.39
C GLY A 109 14.77 14.38 -5.38
N TRP A 110 13.49 14.05 -5.12
CA TRP A 110 13.02 12.67 -5.00
C TRP A 110 12.58 12.01 -6.31
N LEU A 111 12.39 12.77 -7.40
CA LEU A 111 11.85 12.20 -8.65
C LEU A 111 12.74 11.12 -9.26
N ASP A 112 14.06 11.27 -9.23
CA ASP A 112 14.99 10.28 -9.75
C ASP A 112 14.96 8.99 -8.93
N TRP A 113 14.82 9.10 -7.60
CA TRP A 113 14.68 7.94 -6.74
C TRP A 113 13.40 7.16 -7.06
N LEU A 114 12.26 7.84 -7.20
CA LEU A 114 10.98 7.25 -7.58
C LEU A 114 11.04 6.59 -8.97
N ALA A 115 11.72 7.22 -9.93
CA ALA A 115 11.88 6.70 -11.28
C ALA A 115 12.63 5.36 -11.34
N ASN A 116 13.55 5.14 -10.39
CA ASN A 116 14.39 3.94 -10.34
C ASN A 116 13.83 2.81 -9.44
N LEU A 117 12.65 2.97 -8.86
CA LEU A 117 12.02 1.93 -8.05
C LEU A 117 11.67 0.69 -8.88
N PRO A 118 12.01 -0.51 -8.40
CA PRO A 118 11.62 -1.76 -9.06
C PRO A 118 10.12 -2.01 -8.93
N LEU A 119 9.56 -2.82 -9.82
CA LEU A 119 8.16 -3.26 -9.73
C LEU A 119 7.93 -4.28 -8.62
N GLU A 120 8.94 -5.09 -8.30
CA GLU A 120 8.82 -6.25 -7.43
C GLU A 120 10.02 -6.39 -6.50
N VAL A 121 9.77 -6.95 -5.33
CA VAL A 121 10.80 -7.49 -4.44
C VAL A 121 10.52 -8.96 -4.17
N ARG A 122 11.57 -9.78 -4.12
CA ARG A 122 11.47 -11.23 -3.96
C ARG A 122 12.40 -11.74 -2.88
N LEU A 123 11.97 -12.79 -2.19
CA LEU A 123 12.74 -13.47 -1.17
C LEU A 123 12.30 -14.94 -1.09
N THR A 124 13.23 -15.84 -0.85
CA THR A 124 12.89 -17.20 -0.41
C THR A 124 12.98 -17.24 1.11
N LEU A 125 11.87 -17.61 1.77
CA LEU A 125 11.79 -17.75 3.20
C LEU A 125 12.60 -18.97 3.67
N PRO A 126 12.95 -19.09 4.95
CA PRO A 126 13.75 -20.22 5.46
C PRO A 126 13.14 -21.61 5.21
N ASP A 127 11.80 -21.71 5.14
CA ASP A 127 11.06 -22.93 4.84
C ASP A 127 11.02 -23.27 3.33
N GLY A 128 11.64 -22.43 2.49
CA GLY A 128 11.60 -22.55 1.03
C GLY A 128 10.44 -21.86 0.34
N THR A 129 9.51 -21.23 1.07
CA THR A 129 8.39 -20.47 0.49
C THR A 129 8.92 -19.27 -0.32
N ARG A 130 8.48 -19.14 -1.57
CA ARG A 130 8.84 -18.03 -2.45
C ARG A 130 7.89 -16.87 -2.22
N LEU A 131 8.41 -15.81 -1.58
CA LEU A 131 7.69 -14.57 -1.28
C LEU A 131 7.90 -13.55 -2.40
N LEU A 132 6.79 -12.97 -2.86
CA LEU A 132 6.75 -11.83 -3.78
C LEU A 132 6.03 -10.65 -3.12
N GLY A 133 6.68 -9.50 -3.09
CA GLY A 133 6.08 -8.20 -2.76
C GLY A 133 5.96 -7.35 -4.01
N VAL A 134 4.78 -6.80 -4.26
CA VAL A 134 4.47 -5.94 -5.42
C VAL A 134 3.32 -5.00 -5.07
N HIS A 135 3.24 -3.82 -5.70
CA HIS A 135 2.21 -2.85 -5.31
C HIS A 135 0.79 -3.34 -5.65
N ALA A 136 0.43 -3.55 -6.92
CA ALA A 136 -0.95 -3.86 -7.31
C ALA A 136 -1.19 -5.35 -7.63
N SER A 137 -0.36 -5.95 -8.47
CA SER A 137 -0.39 -7.37 -8.81
C SER A 137 0.92 -7.76 -9.51
N PRO A 138 1.28 -9.05 -9.60
CA PRO A 138 2.53 -9.46 -10.23
C PRO A 138 2.79 -8.78 -11.58
N GLY A 139 3.98 -8.15 -11.72
CA GLY A 139 4.38 -7.40 -12.91
C GLY A 139 3.68 -6.05 -13.12
N ARG A 140 2.87 -5.57 -12.17
CA ARG A 140 2.07 -4.35 -12.33
C ARG A 140 2.03 -3.49 -11.06
N ASP A 141 2.23 -2.21 -11.24
CA ASP A 141 2.02 -1.19 -10.19
C ASP A 141 0.60 -0.58 -10.23
N ASP A 142 -0.25 -0.94 -11.19
CA ASP A 142 -1.53 -0.29 -11.47
C ASP A 142 -2.61 -1.29 -11.88
N GLY A 143 -3.82 -0.77 -12.15
CA GLY A 143 -4.99 -1.53 -12.57
C GLY A 143 -5.84 -1.98 -11.39
N PRO A 144 -6.68 -3.03 -11.56
CA PRO A 144 -7.64 -3.39 -10.51
C PRO A 144 -7.01 -4.06 -9.28
N GLY A 145 -5.72 -4.42 -9.29
CA GLY A 145 -5.04 -5.04 -8.15
C GLY A 145 -5.62 -6.40 -7.73
N ILE A 146 -5.27 -6.83 -6.53
CA ILE A 146 -5.82 -8.03 -5.86
C ILE A 146 -6.91 -7.58 -4.90
N GLN A 147 -8.17 -7.79 -5.28
CA GLN A 147 -9.35 -7.30 -4.56
C GLN A 147 -10.20 -8.43 -4.00
N TYR A 148 -10.81 -8.20 -2.84
CA TYR A 148 -11.70 -9.18 -2.19
C TYR A 148 -12.95 -9.50 -3.00
N GLN A 149 -13.45 -8.57 -3.82
CA GLN A 149 -14.63 -8.73 -4.68
C GLN A 149 -14.36 -9.62 -5.91
N HIS A 150 -13.08 -9.86 -6.25
CA HIS A 150 -12.75 -10.71 -7.38
C HIS A 150 -13.03 -12.18 -7.06
N SER A 151 -13.61 -12.90 -8.02
CA SER A 151 -13.72 -14.35 -7.96
C SER A 151 -12.33 -15.00 -8.02
N ASP A 152 -12.20 -16.23 -7.50
CA ASP A 152 -10.94 -16.97 -7.52
C ASP A 152 -10.37 -17.09 -8.93
N GLY A 153 -11.19 -17.37 -9.94
CA GLY A 153 -10.74 -17.46 -11.32
C GLY A 153 -10.21 -16.13 -11.90
N LYS A 154 -10.68 -14.95 -11.40
CA LYS A 154 -10.05 -13.66 -11.74
C LYS A 154 -8.73 -13.48 -11.04
N LEU A 155 -8.62 -13.89 -9.78
CA LEU A 155 -7.37 -13.81 -9.01
C LEU A 155 -6.33 -14.79 -9.55
N GLU A 156 -6.70 -16.02 -9.93
CA GLU A 156 -5.82 -16.98 -10.59
C GLU A 156 -5.16 -16.40 -11.85
N LYS A 157 -5.98 -15.75 -12.71
CA LYS A 157 -5.46 -15.10 -13.91
C LYS A 157 -4.45 -13.98 -13.61
N ARG A 158 -4.64 -13.24 -12.49
CA ARG A 158 -3.72 -12.17 -12.10
C ARG A 158 -2.43 -12.68 -11.47
N LEU A 159 -2.50 -13.82 -10.80
CA LEU A 159 -1.38 -14.48 -10.14
C LEU A 159 -0.65 -15.46 -11.05
N ALA A 160 -1.18 -15.71 -12.26
CA ALA A 160 -0.61 -16.67 -13.19
C ALA A 160 0.85 -16.29 -13.57
N GLY A 161 1.74 -17.28 -13.51
CA GLY A 161 3.14 -17.10 -13.90
C GLY A 161 4.02 -16.30 -12.95
N CYS A 162 3.52 -15.89 -11.77
CA CYS A 162 4.31 -15.07 -10.85
C CYS A 162 5.45 -15.81 -10.13
N GLU A 163 5.51 -17.16 -10.25
CA GLU A 163 6.54 -18.00 -9.63
C GLU A 163 6.74 -17.76 -8.13
N ALA A 164 5.65 -17.53 -7.42
CA ALA A 164 5.61 -17.32 -5.99
C ALA A 164 4.58 -18.26 -5.32
N ASP A 165 4.77 -18.50 -4.03
CA ASP A 165 3.88 -19.28 -3.19
C ASP A 165 3.10 -18.35 -2.24
N LEU A 166 3.69 -17.21 -1.90
CA LEU A 166 3.10 -16.12 -1.11
C LEU A 166 3.28 -14.80 -1.84
N VAL A 167 2.17 -14.08 -2.09
CA VAL A 167 2.15 -12.78 -2.75
C VAL A 167 1.55 -11.74 -1.79
N ILE A 168 2.27 -10.66 -1.53
CA ILE A 168 1.80 -9.55 -0.68
C ILE A 168 1.71 -8.29 -1.52
N VAL A 169 0.56 -7.61 -1.44
CA VAL A 169 0.23 -6.40 -2.21
C VAL A 169 -0.43 -5.33 -1.35
N GLY A 170 -0.53 -4.10 -1.87
CA GLY A 170 -1.29 -2.96 -1.37
C GLY A 170 -2.35 -2.47 -2.36
N HIS A 171 -2.26 -1.18 -2.76
CA HIS A 171 -2.97 -0.52 -3.85
C HIS A 171 -4.49 -0.33 -3.65
N THR A 172 -5.21 -1.36 -3.23
CA THR A 172 -6.67 -1.27 -3.10
C THR A 172 -7.14 -0.75 -1.75
N HIS A 173 -6.23 -0.59 -0.80
CA HIS A 173 -6.45 -0.19 0.59
C HIS A 173 -7.40 -1.11 1.37
N VAL A 174 -7.76 -2.26 0.82
CA VAL A 174 -8.66 -3.22 1.46
C VAL A 174 -7.91 -4.49 1.81
N PRO A 175 -7.75 -4.80 3.10
CA PRO A 175 -7.10 -6.03 3.51
C PRO A 175 -7.76 -7.28 2.94
N LEU A 176 -6.93 -8.25 2.53
CA LEU A 176 -7.35 -9.55 2.04
C LEU A 176 -6.32 -10.61 2.47
N ASP A 177 -6.80 -11.80 2.85
CA ASP A 177 -6.01 -13.01 2.95
C ASP A 177 -6.79 -14.15 2.29
N ARG A 178 -6.29 -14.63 1.16
CA ARG A 178 -7.01 -15.64 0.38
C ARG A 178 -6.05 -16.65 -0.24
N GLN A 179 -6.41 -17.93 -0.10
CA GLN A 179 -5.73 -19.02 -0.80
C GLN A 179 -6.32 -19.12 -2.22
N ILE A 180 -5.48 -18.98 -3.24
CA ILE A 180 -5.86 -19.06 -4.66
C ILE A 180 -5.00 -20.16 -5.31
N GLY A 181 -5.59 -21.34 -5.51
CA GLY A 181 -4.81 -22.49 -5.91
C GLY A 181 -3.67 -22.77 -4.91
N ARG A 182 -2.43 -22.80 -5.39
CA ARG A 182 -1.23 -22.96 -4.55
C ARG A 182 -0.69 -21.65 -3.95
N ILE A 183 -1.20 -20.50 -4.38
CA ILE A 183 -0.68 -19.19 -3.99
C ILE A 183 -1.55 -18.62 -2.87
N ARG A 184 -0.93 -18.19 -1.77
CA ARG A 184 -1.60 -17.36 -0.78
C ARG A 184 -1.40 -15.90 -1.16
N ALA A 185 -2.48 -15.17 -1.39
CA ALA A 185 -2.49 -13.76 -1.74
C ALA A 185 -2.95 -12.91 -0.56
N ILE A 186 -2.14 -11.94 -0.18
CA ILE A 186 -2.40 -11.02 0.93
C ILE A 186 -2.42 -9.60 0.37
N ASN A 187 -3.52 -8.88 0.60
CA ASN A 187 -3.50 -7.44 0.50
C ASN A 187 -3.37 -6.87 1.92
N LEU A 188 -2.33 -6.09 2.16
CA LEU A 188 -2.06 -5.59 3.51
C LEU A 188 -2.91 -4.37 3.90
N GLY A 189 -3.72 -3.85 2.97
CA GLY A 189 -4.48 -2.62 3.17
C GLY A 189 -3.63 -1.39 2.88
N SER A 190 -3.65 -0.41 3.78
CA SER A 190 -2.98 0.88 3.59
C SER A 190 -2.57 1.49 4.93
N ILE A 191 -1.46 2.22 4.96
CA ILE A 191 -1.09 3.04 6.13
C ILE A 191 -1.97 4.28 6.19
N SER A 192 -2.28 4.88 5.06
CA SER A 192 -3.10 6.08 4.97
C SER A 192 -4.29 5.88 4.04
N ASN A 193 -5.20 6.85 4.03
CA ASN A 193 -6.38 6.86 3.17
C ASN A 193 -7.24 5.59 3.31
N PRO A 194 -7.64 5.22 4.54
CA PRO A 194 -8.39 4.01 4.79
C PRO A 194 -9.77 4.05 4.11
N VAL A 195 -10.17 2.90 3.57
CA VAL A 195 -11.49 2.70 2.95
C VAL A 195 -12.32 1.64 3.69
N THR A 196 -11.84 1.20 4.86
CA THR A 196 -12.53 0.28 5.77
C THR A 196 -13.09 1.01 6.98
N SER A 197 -14.13 0.48 7.59
CA SER A 197 -14.88 1.13 8.69
C SER A 197 -14.04 1.45 9.94
N GLY A 198 -12.97 0.69 10.19
CA GLY A 198 -12.07 0.93 11.32
C GLY A 198 -11.21 2.18 11.20
N LEU A 199 -11.02 2.71 9.99
CA LEU A 199 -10.20 3.89 9.68
C LEU A 199 -8.76 3.81 10.25
N GLN A 200 -8.27 2.60 10.48
CA GLN A 200 -6.95 2.32 11.04
C GLN A 200 -5.91 2.18 9.93
N ALA A 201 -4.67 2.53 10.24
CA ALA A 201 -3.54 2.14 9.44
C ALA A 201 -3.35 0.62 9.51
N THR A 202 -2.95 0.01 8.39
CA THR A 202 -2.71 -1.43 8.33
C THR A 202 -1.33 -1.74 7.75
N TYR A 203 -0.71 -2.80 8.27
CA TYR A 203 0.54 -3.33 7.77
C TYR A 203 0.64 -4.82 8.12
N VAL A 204 1.65 -5.51 7.60
CA VAL A 204 1.89 -6.94 7.86
C VAL A 204 3.20 -7.13 8.63
N LEU A 205 3.15 -7.96 9.69
CA LEU A 205 4.33 -8.65 10.22
C LEU A 205 4.36 -10.07 9.70
N LEU A 206 5.47 -10.48 9.12
CA LEU A 206 5.74 -11.84 8.67
C LEU A 206 6.89 -12.42 9.49
N ASP A 207 6.60 -13.46 10.25
CA ASP A 207 7.57 -14.27 10.96
C ASP A 207 7.81 -15.57 10.19
N ALA A 208 9.06 -15.96 9.96
CA ALA A 208 9.39 -17.19 9.25
C ALA A 208 10.62 -17.89 9.86
N ASP A 209 10.55 -19.22 9.93
CA ASP A 209 11.64 -20.11 10.29
C ASP A 209 11.67 -21.34 9.33
N GLU A 210 12.49 -22.32 9.59
CA GLU A 210 12.60 -23.54 8.80
C GLU A 210 11.36 -24.45 8.81
N HIS A 211 10.40 -24.18 9.72
CA HIS A 211 9.17 -24.96 9.87
C HIS A 211 7.94 -24.28 9.20
N GLY A 212 8.09 -23.04 8.73
CA GLY A 212 7.01 -22.31 8.07
C GLY A 212 7.02 -20.81 8.35
N TYR A 213 5.91 -20.16 8.01
CA TYR A 213 5.74 -18.73 8.25
C TYR A 213 4.41 -18.43 8.92
N ASN A 214 4.36 -17.32 9.63
CA ASN A 214 3.15 -16.74 10.21
C ASN A 214 2.97 -15.30 9.73
N ILE A 215 1.73 -14.92 9.39
CA ILE A 215 1.39 -13.57 8.97
C ILE A 215 0.41 -12.97 9.96
N GLN A 216 0.74 -11.76 10.41
CA GLN A 216 -0.12 -10.95 11.25
C GLN A 216 -0.47 -9.67 10.51
N LEU A 217 -1.75 -9.49 10.13
CA LEU A 217 -2.24 -8.18 9.73
C LEU A 217 -2.43 -7.34 10.99
N ARG A 218 -1.65 -6.29 11.08
CA ARG A 218 -1.72 -5.31 12.17
C ARG A 218 -2.65 -4.18 11.80
N ARG A 219 -3.36 -3.67 12.80
CA ARG A 219 -4.20 -2.48 12.70
C ARG A 219 -3.79 -1.51 13.78
N VAL A 220 -3.53 -0.28 13.39
CA VAL A 220 -2.95 0.74 14.27
C VAL A 220 -3.81 1.99 14.23
N ASP A 221 -4.24 2.43 15.40
CA ASP A 221 -4.89 3.72 15.54
C ASP A 221 -3.84 4.84 15.44
N TYR A 222 -4.23 5.94 14.82
CA TYR A 222 -3.42 7.14 14.74
C TYR A 222 -4.29 8.39 14.92
N ASP A 223 -3.67 9.52 15.22
CA ASP A 223 -4.39 10.78 15.48
C ASP A 223 -4.90 11.39 14.16
N ARG A 224 -6.11 10.99 13.75
CA ARG A 224 -6.77 11.49 12.53
C ARG A 224 -7.13 12.97 12.60
N GLU A 225 -7.41 13.50 13.78
CA GLU A 225 -7.67 14.93 13.98
C GLU A 225 -6.40 15.76 13.75
N ALA A 226 -5.23 15.27 14.21
CA ALA A 226 -3.95 15.88 13.88
C ALA A 226 -3.66 15.83 12.37
N VAL A 227 -4.02 14.74 11.69
CA VAL A 227 -3.90 14.63 10.21
C VAL A 227 -4.81 15.66 9.53
N ILE A 228 -6.08 15.80 9.94
CA ILE A 228 -7.00 16.79 9.37
C ILE A 228 -6.42 18.20 9.52
N LYS A 229 -5.96 18.54 10.73
CA LYS A 229 -5.32 19.85 10.98
C LYS A 229 -4.08 20.07 10.11
N ALA A 230 -3.24 19.06 9.94
CA ALA A 230 -2.08 19.13 9.08
C ALA A 230 -2.44 19.34 7.60
N ILE A 231 -3.49 18.65 7.13
CA ILE A 231 -4.03 18.86 5.76
C ILE A 231 -4.49 20.31 5.58
N GLU A 232 -5.23 20.87 6.54
CA GLU A 232 -5.71 22.26 6.49
C GLU A 232 -4.54 23.26 6.45
N GLN A 233 -3.45 22.98 7.15
CA GLN A 233 -2.26 23.83 7.22
C GLN A 233 -1.30 23.66 6.03
N SER A 234 -1.37 22.55 5.29
CA SER A 234 -0.46 22.24 4.19
C SER A 234 -0.69 23.07 2.92
N HIS A 235 -1.78 23.80 2.85
CA HIS A 235 -2.24 24.46 1.63
C HIS A 235 -2.40 23.51 0.43
N HIS A 236 -2.71 22.23 0.71
CA HIS A 236 -2.99 21.24 -0.33
C HIS A 236 -4.17 21.71 -1.21
N PRO A 237 -4.10 21.62 -2.55
CA PRO A 237 -5.11 22.19 -3.45
C PRO A 237 -6.49 21.51 -3.39
N THR A 238 -6.58 20.30 -2.83
CA THR A 238 -7.81 19.53 -2.68
C THR A 238 -7.96 18.97 -1.26
N PRO A 239 -7.99 19.82 -0.20
CA PRO A 239 -7.98 19.36 1.19
C PRO A 239 -9.22 18.53 1.54
N SER A 240 -10.40 18.88 1.04
CA SER A 240 -11.65 18.15 1.29
C SER A 240 -11.58 16.70 0.83
N PHE A 241 -10.89 16.43 -0.29
CA PHE A 241 -10.69 15.07 -0.78
C PHE A 241 -9.91 14.22 0.22
N LEU A 242 -8.82 14.75 0.79
CA LEU A 242 -7.98 14.06 1.77
C LEU A 242 -8.68 13.91 3.12
N ILE A 243 -9.36 14.96 3.59
CA ILE A 243 -10.12 14.96 4.84
C ILE A 243 -11.23 13.91 4.80
N GLY A 244 -11.86 13.68 3.65
CA GLY A 244 -12.90 12.66 3.48
C GLY A 244 -12.44 11.25 3.85
N PHE A 245 -11.17 10.88 3.63
CA PHE A 245 -10.63 9.61 4.13
C PHE A 245 -10.58 9.57 5.67
N MET A 246 -10.13 10.65 6.28
CA MET A 246 -10.00 10.74 7.73
C MET A 246 -11.35 10.70 8.46
N ARG A 247 -12.40 11.21 7.80
CA ARG A 247 -13.77 11.22 8.32
C ARG A 247 -14.57 9.97 7.99
N GLY A 248 -14.01 9.04 7.21
CA GLY A 248 -14.69 7.82 6.78
C GLY A 248 -15.74 8.02 5.69
N GLU A 249 -15.74 9.16 5.01
CA GLU A 249 -16.67 9.46 3.89
C GLU A 249 -16.39 8.60 2.65
N ARG A 250 -15.27 7.89 2.65
CA ARG A 250 -14.82 7.00 1.56
C ARG A 250 -14.81 5.53 1.94
N VAL A 251 -15.42 5.20 3.09
CA VAL A 251 -15.57 3.80 3.51
C VAL A 251 -16.47 3.06 2.51
N LEU A 252 -16.03 1.89 2.09
CA LEU A 252 -16.81 1.04 1.19
C LEU A 252 -18.07 0.55 1.88
N SER A 253 -19.20 0.56 1.19
CA SER A 253 -20.51 0.13 1.69
C SER A 253 -20.58 -1.35 2.09
N SER A 254 -19.62 -2.16 1.63
CA SER A 254 -19.40 -3.54 2.02
C SER A 254 -18.01 -3.67 2.61
N ASP A 255 -17.88 -3.49 3.93
CA ASP A 255 -16.64 -3.84 4.63
C ASP A 255 -16.46 -5.36 4.54
N PRO A 256 -15.41 -5.88 3.91
CA PRO A 256 -15.19 -7.31 3.74
C PRO A 256 -14.91 -8.05 5.05
N GLY A 257 -15.08 -7.37 6.21
CA GLY A 257 -14.87 -7.89 7.54
C GLY A 257 -13.97 -9.12 7.59
N PHE A 258 -12.75 -8.96 8.11
CA PHE A 258 -11.99 -9.99 8.79
C PHE A 258 -10.91 -10.79 8.08
N PHE A 259 -9.73 -10.39 8.43
CA PHE A 259 -8.69 -11.34 8.83
C PHE A 259 -9.07 -12.00 10.17
N GLN A 260 -9.34 -13.29 10.19
CA GLN A 260 -9.29 -14.06 11.44
C GLN A 260 -7.83 -14.18 11.86
N ALA A 261 -7.52 -13.72 13.07
CA ALA A 261 -6.20 -13.84 13.66
C ALA A 261 -5.68 -15.29 13.61
N GLY A 262 -4.48 -15.48 13.06
CA GLY A 262 -3.62 -16.62 13.35
C GLY A 262 -4.09 -17.99 12.87
N ARG A 263 -3.90 -18.30 11.58
CA ARG A 263 -3.68 -19.69 11.17
C ARG A 263 -2.22 -19.84 10.75
N ARG A 264 -1.44 -20.62 11.54
CA ARG A 264 -0.17 -21.16 11.05
C ARG A 264 -0.48 -22.01 9.82
N ALA A 265 0.11 -21.70 8.68
CA ALA A 265 0.13 -22.60 7.56
C ALA A 265 1.03 -23.80 7.97
N GLN A 266 0.40 -24.89 8.39
CA GLN A 266 1.09 -26.17 8.49
C GLN A 266 1.27 -26.68 7.07
N ASN A 267 2.53 -26.81 6.63
CA ASN A 267 2.87 -27.59 5.45
C ASN A 267 2.39 -29.04 5.66
N GLN A 268 1.22 -29.37 5.13
CA GLN A 268 0.86 -30.77 4.94
C GLN A 268 1.70 -31.31 3.79
N LYS A 269 2.88 -31.84 4.14
CA LYS A 269 3.51 -32.87 3.34
C LYS A 269 2.71 -34.15 3.61
N GLU A 270 1.70 -34.38 2.82
CA GLU A 270 1.16 -35.73 2.68
C GLU A 270 2.12 -36.54 1.79
N LYS A 271 2.43 -37.72 2.30
CA LYS A 271 3.31 -38.76 1.72
C LYS A 271 2.77 -39.31 0.41
#